data_8d39eb90dcea204e997c0184a20d223b
#
_entry.id   8d39eb90dcea204e997c0184a20d223b
#
_cell.length_a   1.000
_cell.length_b   1.000
_cell.length_c   1.000
_cell.angle_alpha   90.00
_cell.angle_beta   90.00
_cell.angle_gamma   90.00
#
_symmetry.space_group_name_H-M   'P 1'
#
loop_
_entity.id
_entity.type
_entity.pdbx_description
1 polymer ?
#
loop_
_entity_poly.entity_id
_entity_poly.type
_entity_poly.pdbx_seq_one_letter_code
_entity_poly.pdbx_strand_id
1 'polypeptide(L)'
;MSKISQSLKGLAKELDIPILALSQLNRTVENREGLEGKRPQLSDLRESGAIEQDADMVLFVHRPEYYHILHDEKGNDLRGMAQIIIAKHRKGATGDVLLTFRGEFTRFQDPEKQSAPIGDAPFGSEIIGSKMNGGQGMPLPPDLEGMPDDAPFGEPSSPAPF
;
A
#
# COMPACT_ATOMS: atom_id res chain seq x y z
N MET A 1 2.13 -16.88 -28.88
CA MET A 1 2.54 -16.05 -27.69
C MET A 1 4.05 -15.78 -27.67
N SER A 2 4.92 -16.74 -28.01
CA SER A 2 6.38 -16.55 -27.88
C SER A 2 6.97 -15.40 -28.70
N LYS A 3 6.50 -15.16 -29.92
CA LYS A 3 6.97 -14.04 -30.76
C LYS A 3 6.67 -12.67 -30.16
N ILE A 4 5.50 -12.53 -29.50
CA ILE A 4 5.07 -11.25 -28.88
C ILE A 4 5.97 -10.93 -27.69
N SER A 5 6.24 -11.89 -26.80
CA SER A 5 7.08 -11.65 -25.62
C SER A 5 8.52 -11.29 -26.01
N GLN A 6 9.06 -11.96 -27.03
CA GLN A 6 10.39 -11.64 -27.58
C GLN A 6 10.43 -10.23 -28.21
N SER A 7 9.39 -9.86 -28.97
CA SER A 7 9.29 -8.52 -29.56
C SER A 7 9.21 -7.43 -28.49
N LEU A 8 8.39 -7.64 -27.44
CA LEU A 8 8.29 -6.71 -26.31
C LEU A 8 9.63 -6.56 -25.58
N LYS A 9 10.36 -7.67 -25.39
CA LYS A 9 11.68 -7.62 -24.78
C LYS A 9 12.72 -6.90 -25.68
N GLY A 10 12.62 -7.10 -26.99
CA GLY A 10 13.44 -6.37 -27.97
C GLY A 10 13.19 -4.87 -27.89
N LEU A 11 11.93 -4.48 -27.91
CA LEU A 11 11.49 -3.08 -27.81
C LEU A 11 11.92 -2.42 -26.50
N ALA A 12 11.78 -3.12 -25.37
CA ALA A 12 12.23 -2.62 -24.08
C ALA A 12 13.72 -2.27 -24.07
N LYS A 13 14.53 -3.11 -24.72
CA LYS A 13 15.98 -2.87 -24.83
C LYS A 13 16.33 -1.76 -25.82
N GLU A 14 15.62 -1.69 -26.94
CA GLU A 14 15.85 -0.68 -27.97
C GLU A 14 15.53 0.72 -27.47
N LEU A 15 14.44 0.86 -26.72
CA LEU A 15 13.95 2.13 -26.19
C LEU A 15 14.50 2.44 -24.78
N ASP A 16 15.21 1.51 -24.14
CA ASP A 16 15.69 1.61 -22.75
C ASP A 16 14.59 1.95 -21.76
N ILE A 17 13.43 1.28 -21.91
CA ILE A 17 12.25 1.46 -21.04
C ILE A 17 11.83 0.17 -20.39
N PRO A 18 11.24 0.21 -19.16
CA PRO A 18 10.56 -0.95 -18.59
C PRO A 18 9.22 -1.19 -19.29
N ILE A 19 8.92 -2.46 -19.60
CA ILE A 19 7.61 -2.86 -20.13
C ILE A 19 6.94 -3.78 -19.11
N LEU A 20 5.74 -3.40 -18.65
CA LEU A 20 4.87 -4.21 -17.82
C LEU A 20 3.76 -4.81 -18.67
N ALA A 21 3.77 -6.14 -18.84
CA ALA A 21 2.76 -6.87 -19.57
C ALA A 21 1.80 -7.59 -18.61
N LEU A 22 0.50 -7.41 -18.80
CA LEU A 22 -0.54 -8.12 -18.04
C LEU A 22 -0.91 -9.41 -18.77
N SER A 23 -0.96 -10.51 -18.04
CA SER A 23 -1.35 -11.82 -18.54
C SER A 23 -2.39 -12.46 -17.63
N GLN A 24 -3.39 -13.08 -18.22
CA GLN A 24 -4.38 -13.86 -17.49
C GLN A 24 -3.79 -15.23 -17.13
N LEU A 25 -4.08 -15.71 -15.93
CA LEU A 25 -3.74 -17.06 -15.49
C LEU A 25 -4.69 -18.10 -16.06
N ASN A 26 -4.24 -19.34 -16.13
CA ASN A 26 -5.11 -20.46 -16.45
C ASN A 26 -6.17 -20.64 -15.36
N ARG A 27 -7.43 -20.86 -15.76
CA ARG A 27 -8.56 -21.08 -14.84
C ARG A 27 -8.42 -22.34 -13.98
N THR A 28 -7.49 -23.21 -14.29
CA THR A 28 -7.22 -24.40 -13.46
C THR A 28 -6.82 -24.05 -12.03
N VAL A 29 -6.29 -22.85 -11.78
CA VAL A 29 -6.01 -22.35 -10.42
C VAL A 29 -7.29 -22.27 -9.58
N GLU A 30 -8.42 -21.89 -10.18
CA GLU A 30 -9.72 -21.78 -9.50
C GLU A 30 -10.28 -23.12 -9.05
N ASN A 31 -9.86 -24.21 -9.68
CA ASN A 31 -10.34 -25.57 -9.38
C ASN A 31 -9.50 -26.29 -8.30
N ARG A 32 -8.39 -25.69 -7.87
CA ARG A 32 -7.55 -26.27 -6.81
C ARG A 32 -8.19 -26.04 -5.44
N GLU A 33 -7.92 -26.91 -4.51
CA GLU A 33 -8.42 -26.82 -3.13
C GLU A 33 -7.40 -26.16 -2.18
N GLY A 34 -7.94 -25.49 -1.16
CA GLY A 34 -7.14 -24.88 -0.10
C GLY A 34 -6.42 -23.59 -0.52
N LEU A 35 -5.84 -22.92 0.47
CA LEU A 35 -5.12 -21.66 0.29
C LEU A 35 -3.89 -21.83 -0.60
N GLU A 36 -3.06 -22.82 -0.30
CA GLU A 36 -1.84 -23.13 -1.07
C GLU A 36 -2.15 -23.63 -2.47
N GLY A 37 -3.24 -24.40 -2.66
CA GLY A 37 -3.66 -24.88 -3.96
C GLY A 37 -4.07 -23.75 -4.90
N LYS A 38 -4.77 -22.74 -4.39
CA LYS A 38 -5.21 -21.56 -5.15
C LYS A 38 -4.14 -20.47 -5.29
N ARG A 39 -2.98 -20.67 -4.68
CA ARG A 39 -1.84 -19.79 -4.86
C ARG A 39 -1.29 -19.91 -6.27
N PRO A 40 -1.16 -18.82 -7.05
CA PRO A 40 -0.62 -18.84 -8.40
C PRO A 40 0.84 -19.32 -8.44
N GLN A 41 1.15 -20.08 -9.49
CA GLN A 41 2.48 -20.62 -9.74
C GLN A 41 2.91 -20.35 -11.19
N LEU A 42 4.22 -20.43 -11.48
CA LEU A 42 4.75 -20.24 -12.84
C LEU A 42 4.12 -21.23 -13.84
N SER A 43 3.79 -22.44 -13.41
CA SER A 43 3.09 -23.42 -14.23
C SER A 43 1.71 -22.97 -14.72
N ASP A 44 1.10 -21.99 -14.04
CA ASP A 44 -0.22 -21.45 -14.41
C ASP A 44 -0.15 -20.49 -15.60
N LEU A 45 1.06 -20.06 -15.97
CA LEU A 45 1.36 -19.36 -17.22
C LEU A 45 1.55 -20.30 -18.42
N ARG A 46 1.13 -21.55 -18.34
CA ARG A 46 1.49 -22.66 -19.22
C ARG A 46 1.17 -22.44 -20.70
N GLU A 47 0.16 -21.70 -21.03
CA GLU A 47 -0.13 -21.26 -22.41
C GLU A 47 0.81 -20.12 -22.87
N SER A 48 1.52 -19.56 -21.93
CA SER A 48 2.46 -18.44 -22.08
C SER A 48 3.87 -18.80 -21.61
N GLY A 49 4.29 -20.09 -21.70
CA GLY A 49 5.61 -20.55 -21.23
C GLY A 49 6.79 -19.77 -21.81
N ALA A 50 6.59 -19.18 -22.99
CA ALA A 50 7.56 -18.25 -23.56
C ALA A 50 7.62 -16.92 -22.79
N ILE A 51 6.50 -16.44 -22.22
CA ILE A 51 6.47 -15.22 -21.40
C ILE A 51 7.32 -15.46 -20.15
N GLU A 52 7.15 -16.61 -19.51
CA GLU A 52 7.96 -16.97 -18.34
C GLU A 52 9.47 -16.94 -18.67
N GLN A 53 9.88 -17.52 -19.80
CA GLN A 53 11.29 -17.56 -20.18
C GLN A 53 11.86 -16.18 -20.52
N ASP A 54 11.09 -15.37 -21.24
CA ASP A 54 11.52 -14.06 -21.74
C ASP A 54 11.48 -12.98 -20.65
N ALA A 55 10.55 -13.06 -19.71
CA ALA A 55 10.39 -12.07 -18.64
C ALA A 55 11.59 -12.05 -17.68
N ASP A 56 12.02 -10.87 -17.29
CA ASP A 56 13.05 -10.69 -16.27
C ASP A 56 12.47 -10.82 -14.85
N MET A 57 11.19 -10.50 -14.70
CA MET A 57 10.44 -10.64 -13.45
C MET A 57 9.03 -11.16 -13.76
N VAL A 58 8.50 -12.04 -12.92
CA VAL A 58 7.12 -12.51 -12.95
C VAL A 58 6.50 -12.24 -11.58
N LEU A 59 5.42 -11.49 -11.57
CA LEU A 59 4.66 -11.14 -10.39
C LEU A 59 3.25 -11.69 -10.52
N PHE A 60 2.74 -12.30 -9.44
CA PHE A 60 1.33 -12.66 -9.35
C PHE A 60 0.64 -11.78 -8.32
N VAL A 61 -0.58 -11.38 -8.64
CA VAL A 61 -1.49 -10.74 -7.69
C VAL A 61 -2.42 -11.81 -7.16
N HIS A 62 -2.33 -12.12 -5.88
CA HIS A 62 -3.14 -13.12 -5.21
C HIS A 62 -4.01 -12.48 -4.13
N ARG A 63 -5.31 -12.77 -4.15
CA ARG A 63 -6.29 -12.33 -3.17
C ARG A 63 -7.06 -13.54 -2.66
N PRO A 64 -6.76 -14.05 -1.45
CA PRO A 64 -7.43 -15.22 -0.89
C PRO A 64 -8.95 -15.04 -0.80
N GLU A 65 -9.42 -13.85 -0.40
CA GLU A 65 -10.84 -13.51 -0.31
C GLU A 65 -11.60 -13.69 -1.63
N TYR A 66 -10.96 -13.44 -2.77
CA TYR A 66 -11.56 -13.67 -4.10
C TYR A 66 -11.97 -15.14 -4.30
N TYR A 67 -11.24 -16.06 -3.66
CA TYR A 67 -11.50 -17.49 -3.68
C TYR A 67 -12.33 -17.97 -2.49
N HIS A 68 -12.96 -17.05 -1.73
CA HIS A 68 -13.72 -17.34 -0.51
C HIS A 68 -12.89 -17.99 0.61
N ILE A 69 -11.59 -17.80 0.60
CA ILE A 69 -10.70 -18.22 1.66
C ILE A 69 -10.54 -17.06 2.62
N LEU A 70 -11.24 -17.13 3.75
CA LEU A 70 -11.32 -16.04 4.72
C LEU A 70 -10.34 -16.19 5.89
N HIS A 71 -9.80 -17.40 6.09
CA HIS A 71 -8.85 -17.69 7.16
C HIS A 71 -7.72 -18.57 6.64
N ASP A 72 -6.53 -18.41 7.19
CA ASP A 72 -5.41 -19.31 6.94
C ASP A 72 -5.50 -20.57 7.83
N GLU A 73 -4.53 -21.49 7.69
CA GLU A 73 -4.44 -22.72 8.49
C GLU A 73 -4.22 -22.43 9.98
N LYS A 74 -3.74 -21.26 10.34
CA LYS A 74 -3.50 -20.81 11.71
C LYS A 74 -4.68 -20.05 12.31
N GLY A 75 -5.77 -19.85 11.52
CA GLY A 75 -6.95 -19.10 11.93
C GLY A 75 -6.85 -17.60 11.78
N ASN A 76 -5.81 -17.06 11.16
CA ASN A 76 -5.70 -15.63 10.90
C ASN A 76 -6.72 -15.20 9.83
N ASP A 77 -7.30 -14.02 10.01
CA ASP A 77 -8.24 -13.44 9.05
C ASP A 77 -7.51 -12.93 7.81
N LEU A 78 -7.96 -13.39 6.64
CA LEU A 78 -7.41 -13.03 5.32
C LEU A 78 -8.29 -12.05 4.56
N ARG A 79 -9.40 -11.57 5.14
CA ARG A 79 -10.27 -10.58 4.50
C ARG A 79 -9.53 -9.27 4.24
N GLY A 80 -9.71 -8.74 3.05
CA GLY A 80 -9.01 -7.54 2.63
C GLY A 80 -7.49 -7.71 2.48
N MET A 81 -6.95 -8.94 2.60
CA MET A 81 -5.54 -9.21 2.37
C MET A 81 -5.27 -9.51 0.90
N ALA A 82 -4.13 -9.04 0.44
CA ALA A 82 -3.60 -9.35 -0.87
C ALA A 82 -2.09 -9.63 -0.80
N GLN A 83 -1.59 -10.39 -1.76
CA GLN A 83 -0.18 -10.72 -1.86
C GLN A 83 0.32 -10.43 -3.28
N ILE A 84 1.46 -9.79 -3.38
CA ILE A 84 2.24 -9.74 -4.61
C ILE A 84 3.32 -10.81 -4.48
N ILE A 85 3.19 -11.86 -5.26
CA ILE A 85 4.10 -13.00 -5.26
C ILE A 85 5.16 -12.77 -6.34
N ILE A 86 6.40 -12.54 -5.95
CA ILE A 86 7.55 -12.44 -6.85
C ILE A 86 7.99 -13.87 -7.17
N ALA A 87 7.37 -14.48 -8.18
CA ALA A 87 7.61 -15.89 -8.52
C ALA A 87 8.89 -16.10 -9.31
N LYS A 88 9.33 -15.09 -10.06
CA LYS A 88 10.59 -15.08 -10.79
C LYS A 88 11.22 -13.70 -10.71
N HIS A 89 12.53 -13.68 -10.46
CA HIS A 89 13.36 -12.48 -10.55
C HIS A 89 14.75 -12.83 -11.03
N ARG A 90 15.12 -12.41 -12.25
CA ARG A 90 16.39 -12.83 -12.88
C ARG A 90 17.63 -12.33 -12.15
N LYS A 91 17.55 -11.15 -11.51
CA LYS A 91 18.66 -10.48 -10.83
C LYS A 91 18.47 -10.26 -9.34
N GLY A 92 17.41 -10.80 -8.75
CA GLY A 92 17.07 -10.59 -7.35
C GLY A 92 16.39 -11.78 -6.72
N ALA A 93 15.99 -11.63 -5.47
CA ALA A 93 15.28 -12.66 -4.70
C ALA A 93 13.82 -12.80 -5.14
N THR A 94 13.28 -14.00 -4.98
CA THR A 94 11.84 -14.26 -5.01
C THR A 94 11.27 -14.10 -3.61
N GLY A 95 9.96 -13.89 -3.48
CA GLY A 95 9.31 -13.74 -2.18
C GLY A 95 7.93 -13.15 -2.32
N ASP A 96 7.30 -12.84 -1.18
CA ASP A 96 5.96 -12.33 -1.10
C ASP A 96 5.93 -10.97 -0.43
N VAL A 97 5.12 -10.07 -0.98
CA VAL A 97 4.82 -8.78 -0.39
C VAL A 97 3.35 -8.79 0.01
N LEU A 98 3.09 -8.65 1.31
CA LEU A 98 1.72 -8.53 1.84
C LEU A 98 1.23 -7.10 1.64
N LEU A 99 -0.01 -6.99 1.20
CA LEU A 99 -0.73 -5.72 1.02
C LEU A 99 -2.14 -5.85 1.60
N THR A 100 -2.76 -4.73 1.89
CA THR A 100 -4.19 -4.63 2.14
C THR A 100 -4.91 -4.19 0.86
N PHE A 101 -6.02 -4.83 0.53
CA PHE A 101 -6.87 -4.48 -0.60
C PHE A 101 -8.21 -3.92 -0.12
N ARG A 102 -8.48 -2.67 -0.47
CA ARG A 102 -9.79 -2.06 -0.23
C ARG A 102 -10.65 -2.19 -1.49
N GLY A 103 -11.62 -3.10 -1.45
CA GLY A 103 -12.50 -3.42 -2.60
C GLY A 103 -13.34 -2.22 -3.05
N GLU A 104 -13.79 -1.38 -2.12
CA GLU A 104 -14.59 -0.18 -2.40
C GLU A 104 -13.89 0.81 -3.35
N PHE A 105 -12.56 0.88 -3.27
CA PHE A 105 -11.75 1.79 -4.07
C PHE A 105 -10.85 1.07 -5.08
N THR A 106 -10.96 -0.26 -5.16
CA THR A 106 -10.06 -1.10 -5.98
C THR A 106 -8.58 -0.75 -5.76
N ARG A 107 -8.21 -0.53 -4.48
CA ARG A 107 -6.91 0.02 -4.11
C ARG A 107 -6.11 -0.94 -3.24
N PHE A 108 -4.82 -1.10 -3.59
CA PHE A 108 -3.83 -1.75 -2.74
C PHE A 108 -3.15 -0.72 -1.86
N GLN A 109 -2.87 -1.10 -0.62
CA GLN A 109 -2.21 -0.26 0.38
C GLN A 109 -1.20 -1.11 1.16
N ASP A 110 -0.20 -0.48 1.74
CA ASP A 110 0.63 -1.15 2.72
C ASP A 110 -0.25 -1.61 3.90
N PRO A 111 0.02 -2.79 4.49
CA PRO A 111 -0.65 -3.20 5.71
C PRO A 111 -0.46 -2.08 6.74
N GLU A 112 -1.57 -1.57 7.27
CA GLU A 112 -1.48 -0.67 8.42
C GLU A 112 -0.67 -1.42 9.47
N LYS A 113 0.48 -0.88 9.86
CA LYS A 113 1.14 -1.33 11.08
C LYS A 113 0.04 -1.20 12.13
N GLN A 114 -0.41 -2.32 12.69
CA GLN A 114 -1.30 -2.29 13.84
C GLN A 114 -0.60 -1.36 14.83
N SER A 115 -1.03 -0.11 14.86
CA SER A 115 -0.75 0.74 16.00
C SER A 115 -1.30 -0.08 17.16
N ALA A 116 -0.41 -0.55 18.03
CA ALA A 116 -0.81 -1.22 19.25
C ALA A 116 -2.02 -0.44 19.79
N PRO A 117 -3.09 -1.12 20.26
CA PRO A 117 -4.23 -0.41 20.80
C PRO A 117 -3.66 0.61 21.77
N ILE A 118 -4.08 1.86 21.63
CA ILE A 118 -3.75 2.92 22.58
C ILE A 118 -4.49 2.52 23.86
N GLY A 119 -3.95 1.49 24.54
CA GLY A 119 -4.28 1.11 25.87
C GLY A 119 -3.44 1.98 26.77
N ASP A 120 -4.09 2.92 27.46
CA ASP A 120 -3.59 3.61 28.66
C ASP A 120 -2.06 3.90 28.64
N ALA A 121 -1.60 4.72 27.68
CA ALA A 121 -0.36 5.42 27.89
C ALA A 121 -0.59 6.39 29.03
N PRO A 122 0.14 6.28 30.18
CA PRO A 122 0.05 7.26 31.22
C PRO A 122 0.36 8.63 30.61
N PHE A 123 -0.44 9.61 30.95
CA PHE A 123 -0.35 11.00 30.53
C PHE A 123 1.10 11.49 30.63
N GLY A 124 1.84 11.50 29.52
CA GLY A 124 3.27 11.76 29.45
C GLY A 124 3.88 11.45 28.10
N SER A 125 3.08 11.33 27.04
CA SER A 125 3.63 11.24 25.68
C SER A 125 4.35 12.54 25.36
N GLU A 126 5.66 12.48 25.31
CA GLU A 126 6.53 13.53 24.75
C GLU A 126 6.01 13.88 23.36
N ILE A 127 5.44 15.07 23.23
CA ILE A 127 5.10 15.64 21.93
C ILE A 127 6.45 15.90 21.26
N ILE A 128 6.86 15.04 20.33
CA ILE A 128 8.01 15.30 19.47
C ILE A 128 7.61 16.47 18.58
N GLY A 129 7.93 17.68 19.07
CA GLY A 129 7.73 18.91 18.33
C GLY A 129 8.48 18.85 17.01
N SER A 130 7.82 19.22 15.93
CA SER A 130 8.44 19.41 14.63
C SER A 130 9.70 20.26 14.78
N LYS A 131 10.80 19.82 14.17
CA LYS A 131 12.10 20.51 14.18
C LYS A 131 12.05 21.96 13.65
N MET A 132 10.93 22.39 13.09
CA MET A 132 10.68 23.75 12.62
C MET A 132 10.23 24.73 13.71
N ASN A 133 9.88 24.26 14.92
CA ASN A 133 9.40 25.13 16.00
C ASN A 133 10.44 25.31 17.13
N GLY A 134 11.70 25.08 16.85
CA GLY A 134 12.84 25.38 17.74
C GLY A 134 13.25 26.85 17.68
N GLY A 135 12.31 27.76 17.62
CA GLY A 135 12.55 29.17 17.86
C GLY A 135 12.64 29.39 19.37
N GLN A 136 13.83 29.80 19.84
CA GLN A 136 14.06 30.27 21.18
C GLN A 136 12.98 31.28 21.55
N GLY A 137 12.28 31.00 22.69
CA GLY A 137 11.35 31.96 23.26
C GLY A 137 12.03 33.30 23.47
N MET A 138 11.62 34.31 22.68
CA MET A 138 11.96 35.67 22.96
C MET A 138 11.37 36.02 24.34
N PRO A 139 12.13 36.58 25.28
CA PRO A 139 11.55 37.10 26.51
C PRO A 139 10.55 38.21 26.15
N LEU A 140 9.34 38.09 26.68
CA LEU A 140 8.31 39.15 26.59
C LEU A 140 8.88 40.46 27.12
N PRO A 141 8.61 41.60 26.45
CA PRO A 141 9.01 42.89 26.95
C PRO A 141 8.28 43.18 28.29
N PRO A 142 8.91 43.87 29.25
CA PRO A 142 8.41 44.01 30.62
C PRO A 142 7.21 44.92 30.81
N ASP A 143 6.60 45.44 29.73
CA ASP A 143 5.58 46.45 29.82
C ASP A 143 4.10 45.93 29.69
N LEU A 144 3.91 44.60 29.78
CA LEU A 144 2.59 43.98 29.69
C LEU A 144 2.01 43.47 31.04
N GLU A 145 2.64 43.78 32.16
CA GLU A 145 2.15 43.46 33.49
C GLU A 145 1.20 44.55 34.04
N GLY A 146 0.10 44.83 33.35
CA GLY A 146 -0.79 45.87 33.84
C GLY A 146 -2.10 46.05 33.11
N MET A 147 -2.49 45.13 32.22
CA MET A 147 -3.79 45.23 31.59
C MET A 147 -4.83 44.46 32.42
N PRO A 148 -5.94 45.12 32.85
CA PRO A 148 -7.06 44.44 33.50
C PRO A 148 -7.82 43.55 32.49
N ASP A 149 -8.29 42.43 32.98
CA ASP A 149 -9.01 41.36 32.24
C ASP A 149 -10.43 41.71 31.77
N ASP A 150 -10.82 43.00 31.72
CA ASP A 150 -12.15 43.44 31.37
C ASP A 150 -12.12 44.42 30.17
N ALA A 151 -11.91 43.94 28.97
CA ALA A 151 -12.30 44.65 27.76
C ALA A 151 -13.37 43.86 26.99
N PRO A 152 -14.61 44.35 26.84
CA PRO A 152 -15.63 43.67 26.07
C PRO A 152 -15.29 43.69 24.57
N PHE A 153 -15.30 42.50 23.97
CA PHE A 153 -15.20 42.35 22.52
C PHE A 153 -16.37 43.09 21.85
N GLY A 154 -16.06 44.10 21.07
CA GLY A 154 -17.03 44.81 20.25
C GLY A 154 -17.69 43.89 19.24
N GLU A 155 -19.01 43.95 19.15
CA GLU A 155 -19.85 43.25 18.19
C GLU A 155 -19.46 43.63 16.73
N PRO A 156 -19.50 42.69 15.78
CA PRO A 156 -19.30 43.04 14.38
C PRO A 156 -20.53 43.77 13.85
N SER A 157 -20.30 44.98 13.36
CA SER A 157 -21.28 45.83 12.65
C SER A 157 -21.86 45.10 11.44
N SER A 158 -23.17 45.17 11.28
CA SER A 158 -23.99 44.64 10.19
C SER A 158 -23.50 45.08 8.81
N PRO A 159 -23.63 44.24 7.75
CA PRO A 159 -23.39 44.65 6.40
C PRO A 159 -24.48 45.57 5.88
N ALA A 160 -24.06 46.64 5.20
CA ALA A 160 -24.92 47.58 4.50
C ALA A 160 -25.58 46.92 3.28
N PRO A 161 -26.80 47.34 2.91
CA PRO A 161 -27.53 46.82 1.76
C PRO A 161 -27.03 47.46 0.46
N PHE A 162 -26.73 46.60 -0.55
CA PHE A 162 -26.98 46.83 -1.97
C PHE A 162 -26.72 45.53 -2.74
#